data_8557892cf71338ef025cef4b8c648651
#
_entry.id   8557892cf71338ef025cef4b8c648651
#
_cell.length_a   1.000
_cell.length_b   1.000
_cell.length_c   1.000
_cell.angle_alpha   90.00
_cell.angle_beta   90.00
_cell.angle_gamma   90.00
#
_symmetry.space_group_name_H-M   'P 1'
#
loop_
_entity.id
_entity.type
_entity.pdbx_description
1 polymer ?
#
loop_
_entity_poly.entity_id
_entity_poly.type
_entity_poly.pdbx_seq_one_letter_code
_entity_poly.pdbx_strand_id
1 'polypeptide(L)'
;MTSPDAVRRARTSDVPAIKRLIDVYAGKILLEKNLVNLYEAVQEFWVAELDGDVVGCGALHVMWADLGEIRTVAVDPAVAGRGVGHAIVSRLLGEARWLELSRVFVLTFETHFFARHGFVEIDGTPVTHEVYEEMCRSFDEGVAEFLDLSYVKPNTLGNTRMLVTLEEQ
;
A
#
# COMPACT_ATOMS: atom_id res chain seq x y z
N MET A 1 21.11 6.51 -12.74
CA MET A 1 19.70 6.25 -12.45
C MET A 1 19.06 7.53 -11.93
N THR A 2 18.12 8.07 -12.64
CA THR A 2 17.34 9.20 -12.15
C THR A 2 16.31 8.69 -11.13
N SER A 3 16.51 9.05 -9.87
CA SER A 3 15.45 8.98 -8.86
C SER A 3 14.25 9.82 -9.33
N PRO A 4 13.04 9.54 -8.86
CA PRO A 4 11.94 10.46 -9.12
C PRO A 4 12.26 11.85 -8.60
N ASP A 5 11.84 12.88 -9.30
CA ASP A 5 12.10 14.28 -8.94
C ASP A 5 11.50 14.62 -7.57
N ALA A 6 10.35 14.02 -7.26
CA ALA A 6 9.68 14.17 -5.97
C ALA A 6 8.72 13.02 -5.69
N VAL A 7 8.61 12.65 -4.41
CA VAL A 7 7.49 11.87 -3.89
C VAL A 7 6.69 12.78 -2.95
N ARG A 8 5.44 13.03 -3.29
CA ARG A 8 4.59 13.97 -2.58
C ARG A 8 3.20 13.40 -2.30
N ARG A 9 2.45 14.03 -1.42
CA ARG A 9 1.05 13.70 -1.20
C ARG A 9 0.26 13.90 -2.50
N ALA A 10 -0.66 12.97 -2.74
CA ALA A 10 -1.59 13.07 -3.85
C ALA A 10 -2.61 14.20 -3.61
N ARG A 11 -3.05 14.77 -4.71
CA ARG A 11 -4.16 15.74 -4.77
C ARG A 11 -5.28 15.14 -5.59
N THR A 12 -6.47 15.71 -5.52
CA THR A 12 -7.60 15.24 -6.33
C THR A 12 -7.30 15.26 -7.83
N SER A 13 -6.50 16.21 -8.28
CA SER A 13 -6.05 16.28 -9.68
C SER A 13 -5.16 15.13 -10.13
N ASP A 14 -4.55 14.38 -9.19
CA ASP A 14 -3.72 13.21 -9.49
C ASP A 14 -4.55 11.92 -9.67
N VAL A 15 -5.80 11.91 -9.23
CA VAL A 15 -6.64 10.70 -9.24
C VAL A 15 -6.75 10.05 -10.62
N PRO A 16 -6.93 10.78 -11.72
CA PRO A 16 -6.93 10.16 -13.05
C PRO A 16 -5.62 9.43 -13.39
N ALA A 17 -4.47 9.99 -13.01
CA ALA A 17 -3.17 9.35 -13.22
C ALA A 17 -3.00 8.11 -12.32
N ILE A 18 -3.42 8.19 -11.06
CA ILE A 18 -3.44 7.05 -10.14
C ILE A 18 -4.30 5.91 -10.71
N LYS A 19 -5.51 6.23 -11.18
CA LYS A 19 -6.41 5.25 -11.81
C LYS A 19 -5.75 4.56 -13.00
N ARG A 20 -5.09 5.32 -13.87
CA ARG A 20 -4.36 4.78 -15.02
C ARG A 20 -3.25 3.83 -14.60
N LEU A 21 -2.46 4.17 -13.58
CA LEU A 21 -1.39 3.31 -13.05
C LEU A 21 -1.95 2.01 -12.48
N ILE A 22 -3.02 2.09 -11.70
CA ILE A 22 -3.67 0.92 -11.11
C ILE A 22 -4.23 -0.01 -12.19
N ASP A 23 -4.87 0.55 -13.21
CA ASP A 23 -5.51 -0.22 -14.28
C ASP A 23 -4.52 -1.08 -15.08
N VAL A 24 -3.25 -0.68 -15.15
CA VAL A 24 -2.19 -1.50 -15.76
C VAL A 24 -2.05 -2.85 -15.06
N TYR A 25 -2.27 -2.88 -13.74
CA TYR A 25 -2.06 -4.06 -12.89
C TYR A 25 -3.36 -4.69 -12.37
N ALA A 26 -4.50 -4.05 -12.60
CA ALA A 26 -5.79 -4.51 -12.11
C ALA A 26 -6.13 -5.92 -12.63
N GLY A 27 -6.59 -6.79 -11.72
CA GLY A 27 -6.91 -8.18 -12.01
C GLY A 27 -5.71 -9.11 -12.19
N LYS A 28 -4.49 -8.58 -12.17
CA LYS A 28 -3.24 -9.35 -12.23
C LYS A 28 -2.56 -9.42 -10.87
N ILE A 29 -2.12 -8.25 -10.36
CA ILE A 29 -1.42 -8.13 -9.08
C ILE A 29 -2.06 -7.11 -8.14
N LEU A 30 -3.01 -6.31 -8.62
CA LEU A 30 -3.77 -5.36 -7.83
C LEU A 30 -5.28 -5.58 -7.96
N LEU A 31 -6.01 -5.23 -6.93
CA LEU A 31 -7.47 -5.14 -7.00
C LEU A 31 -7.87 -3.92 -7.83
N GLU A 32 -8.94 -4.08 -8.61
CA GLU A 32 -9.54 -2.97 -9.33
C GLU A 32 -10.09 -1.93 -8.36
N LYS A 33 -9.84 -0.66 -8.66
CA LYS A 33 -10.37 0.48 -7.92
C LYS A 33 -11.21 1.34 -8.85
N ASN A 34 -12.36 1.79 -8.39
CA ASN A 34 -13.15 2.77 -9.13
C ASN A 34 -12.79 4.20 -8.73
N LEU A 35 -13.17 5.17 -9.55
CA LEU A 35 -12.81 6.58 -9.33
C LEU A 35 -13.32 7.12 -7.99
N VAL A 36 -14.54 6.78 -7.59
CA VAL A 36 -15.08 7.30 -6.32
C VAL A 36 -14.28 6.82 -5.12
N ASN A 37 -13.85 5.55 -5.12
CA ASN A 37 -13.00 5.02 -4.05
C ASN A 37 -11.65 5.75 -3.99
N LEU A 38 -11.08 6.08 -5.15
CA LEU A 38 -9.81 6.81 -5.21
C LEU A 38 -9.94 8.25 -4.72
N TYR A 39 -11.02 8.94 -5.08
CA TYR A 39 -11.29 10.30 -4.55
C TYR A 39 -11.51 10.28 -3.03
N GLU A 40 -12.26 9.32 -2.50
CA GLU A 40 -12.49 9.18 -1.06
C GLU A 40 -11.21 8.85 -0.29
N ALA A 41 -10.27 8.10 -0.90
CA ALA A 41 -9.02 7.67 -0.29
C ALA A 41 -7.81 8.54 -0.68
N VAL A 42 -7.99 9.66 -1.37
CA VAL A 42 -6.87 10.45 -1.92
C VAL A 42 -5.86 10.89 -0.86
N GLN A 43 -6.29 11.14 0.36
CA GLN A 43 -5.43 11.55 1.47
C GLN A 43 -4.45 10.45 1.93
N GLU A 44 -4.72 9.20 1.61
CA GLU A 44 -3.84 8.06 1.89
C GLU A 44 -2.74 7.89 0.84
N PHE A 45 -2.93 8.49 -0.35
CA PHE A 45 -2.04 8.30 -1.50
C PHE A 45 -0.87 9.27 -1.53
N TRP A 46 0.24 8.73 -1.97
CA TRP A 46 1.45 9.47 -2.37
C TRP A 46 1.75 9.15 -3.83
N VAL A 47 2.27 10.13 -4.55
CA VAL A 47 2.63 10.00 -5.96
C VAL A 47 4.09 10.35 -6.18
N ALA A 48 4.71 9.68 -7.13
CA ALA A 48 6.06 9.99 -7.60
C ALA A 48 5.98 10.69 -8.94
N GLU A 49 6.72 11.78 -9.08
CA GLU A 49 6.83 12.55 -10.32
C GLU A 49 8.20 12.35 -10.96
N LEU A 50 8.22 12.32 -12.27
CA LEU A 50 9.41 12.34 -13.10
C LEU A 50 9.14 13.23 -14.31
N ASP A 51 9.95 14.25 -14.52
CA ASP A 51 9.77 15.23 -15.60
C ASP A 51 8.36 15.87 -15.62
N GLY A 52 7.77 16.08 -14.45
CA GLY A 52 6.42 16.66 -14.28
C GLY A 52 5.26 15.68 -14.45
N ASP A 53 5.51 14.44 -14.81
CA ASP A 53 4.48 13.40 -14.94
C ASP A 53 4.41 12.51 -13.71
N VAL A 54 3.19 12.13 -13.32
CA VAL A 54 2.98 11.13 -12.27
C VAL A 54 3.27 9.74 -12.84
N VAL A 55 4.32 9.11 -12.34
CA VAL A 55 4.83 7.82 -12.82
C VAL A 55 4.71 6.70 -11.80
N GLY A 56 4.26 7.00 -10.60
CA GLY A 56 4.06 6.00 -9.56
C GLY A 56 3.11 6.49 -8.47
N CYS A 57 2.52 5.56 -7.77
CA CYS A 57 1.65 5.83 -6.62
C CYS A 57 1.76 4.73 -5.58
N GLY A 58 1.28 5.02 -4.39
CA GLY A 58 1.09 4.07 -3.31
C GLY A 58 0.26 4.71 -2.20
N ALA A 59 -0.35 3.87 -1.39
CA ALA A 59 -1.20 4.32 -0.29
C ALA A 59 -0.79 3.66 1.03
N LEU A 60 -0.97 4.42 2.11
CA LEU A 60 -0.89 3.93 3.48
C LEU A 60 -2.25 4.08 4.13
N HIS A 61 -2.82 2.96 4.55
CA HIS A 61 -4.10 2.91 5.26
C HIS A 61 -3.87 2.54 6.72
N VAL A 62 -4.37 3.35 7.65
CA VAL A 62 -4.31 3.06 9.07
C VAL A 62 -5.38 2.04 9.41
N MET A 63 -4.99 0.92 10.02
CA MET A 63 -5.91 -0.16 10.41
C MET A 63 -6.17 -0.21 11.91
N TRP A 64 -5.19 0.17 12.71
CA TRP A 64 -5.28 0.23 14.17
C TRP A 64 -4.30 1.26 14.73
N ALA A 65 -4.30 1.46 16.03
CA ALA A 65 -3.46 2.46 16.69
C ALA A 65 -1.96 2.33 16.36
N ASP A 66 -1.48 1.11 16.14
CA ASP A 66 -0.08 0.78 15.91
C ASP A 66 0.17 0.08 14.56
N LEU A 67 -0.88 -0.09 13.72
CA LEU A 67 -0.84 -0.93 12.55
C LEU A 67 -1.39 -0.22 11.33
N GLY A 68 -0.63 -0.23 10.24
CA GLY A 68 -1.06 0.25 8.94
C GLY A 68 -0.83 -0.78 7.84
N GLU A 69 -1.33 -0.49 6.67
CA GLU A 69 -1.14 -1.30 5.46
C GLU A 69 -0.66 -0.42 4.31
N ILE A 70 0.44 -0.84 3.68
CA ILE A 70 0.83 -0.32 2.38
C ILE A 70 0.04 -1.08 1.33
N ARG A 71 -0.66 -0.34 0.48
CA ARG A 71 -1.50 -0.90 -0.58
C ARG A 71 -1.38 -0.11 -1.87
N THR A 72 -1.74 -0.73 -2.98
CA THR A 72 -1.92 -0.06 -4.26
C THR A 72 -0.65 0.63 -4.75
N VAL A 73 0.51 0.00 -4.52
CA VAL A 73 1.79 0.47 -5.08
C VAL A 73 1.83 0.08 -6.55
N ALA A 74 1.89 1.08 -7.41
CA ALA A 74 1.94 0.91 -8.86
C ALA A 74 2.94 1.89 -9.48
N VAL A 75 3.79 1.37 -10.36
CA VAL A 75 4.80 2.16 -11.09
C VAL A 75 4.58 1.98 -12.58
N ASP A 76 4.66 3.05 -13.35
CA ASP A 76 4.58 2.99 -14.79
C ASP A 76 5.67 2.04 -15.32
N PRO A 77 5.30 1.01 -16.11
CA PRO A 77 6.28 0.08 -16.67
C PRO A 77 7.40 0.75 -17.48
N ALA A 78 7.13 1.89 -18.10
CA ALA A 78 8.11 2.66 -18.86
C ALA A 78 9.30 3.16 -18.02
N VAL A 79 9.12 3.30 -16.71
CA VAL A 79 10.17 3.76 -15.77
C VAL A 79 10.58 2.67 -14.78
N ALA A 80 10.23 1.42 -15.04
CA ALA A 80 10.63 0.29 -14.21
C ALA A 80 12.16 0.23 -14.04
N GLY A 81 12.62 -0.16 -12.84
CA GLY A 81 14.04 -0.29 -12.54
C GLY A 81 14.74 1.04 -12.19
N ARG A 82 14.02 2.16 -12.12
CA ARG A 82 14.59 3.48 -11.77
C ARG A 82 14.45 3.86 -10.29
N GLY A 83 14.04 2.91 -9.44
CA GLY A 83 13.91 3.15 -7.99
C GLY A 83 12.63 3.89 -7.57
N VAL A 84 11.68 4.10 -8.46
CA VAL A 84 10.42 4.81 -8.17
C VAL A 84 9.62 4.10 -7.08
N GLY A 85 9.44 2.78 -7.19
CA GLY A 85 8.74 1.98 -6.18
C GLY A 85 9.40 2.03 -4.81
N HIS A 86 10.72 1.96 -4.76
CA HIS A 86 11.50 2.08 -3.52
C HIS A 86 11.33 3.46 -2.87
N ALA A 87 11.34 4.52 -3.66
CA ALA A 87 11.13 5.88 -3.18
C ALA A 87 9.72 6.05 -2.58
N ILE A 88 8.70 5.49 -3.22
CA ILE A 88 7.32 5.52 -2.72
C ILE A 88 7.22 4.76 -1.39
N VAL A 89 7.69 3.51 -1.32
CA VAL A 89 7.60 2.70 -0.09
C VAL A 89 8.38 3.34 1.05
N SER A 90 9.58 3.88 0.79
CA SER A 90 10.36 4.62 1.79
C SER A 90 9.57 5.80 2.34
N ARG A 91 8.87 6.54 1.48
CA ARG A 91 8.04 7.67 1.90
C ARG A 91 6.84 7.24 2.74
N LEU A 92 6.17 6.15 2.34
CA LEU A 92 5.03 5.59 3.08
C LEU A 92 5.46 5.09 4.47
N LEU A 93 6.63 4.47 4.59
CA LEU A 93 7.17 4.07 5.90
C LEU A 93 7.54 5.28 6.76
N GLY A 94 8.03 6.36 6.16
CA GLY A 94 8.23 7.63 6.86
C GLY A 94 6.92 8.22 7.38
N GLU A 95 5.86 8.17 6.59
CA GLU A 95 4.51 8.59 7.00
C GLU A 95 3.97 7.70 8.12
N ALA A 96 4.19 6.38 8.03
CA ALA A 96 3.80 5.45 9.10
C ALA A 96 4.46 5.81 10.43
N ARG A 97 5.75 6.18 10.43
CA ARG A 97 6.45 6.65 11.64
C ARG A 97 5.87 7.96 12.16
N TRP A 98 5.58 8.89 11.27
CA TRP A 98 4.95 10.16 11.66
C TRP A 98 3.57 9.95 12.31
N LEU A 99 2.82 8.96 11.83
CA LEU A 99 1.53 8.54 12.39
C LEU A 99 1.66 7.69 13.67
N GLU A 100 2.89 7.44 14.14
CA GLU A 100 3.17 6.59 15.30
C GLU A 100 2.78 5.12 15.12
N LEU A 101 2.74 4.64 13.88
CA LEU A 101 2.53 3.23 13.59
C LEU A 101 3.84 2.46 13.80
N SER A 102 3.79 1.41 14.59
CA SER A 102 4.96 0.55 14.86
C SER A 102 5.06 -0.66 13.93
N ARG A 103 3.98 -0.98 13.22
CA ARG A 103 3.92 -2.13 12.30
C ARG A 103 3.21 -1.74 11.02
N VAL A 104 3.72 -2.26 9.90
CA VAL A 104 3.09 -2.08 8.59
C VAL A 104 2.97 -3.43 7.89
N PHE A 105 1.77 -3.73 7.46
CA PHE A 105 1.40 -4.92 6.70
C PHE A 105 1.38 -4.64 5.20
N VAL A 106 1.67 -5.66 4.41
CA VAL A 106 1.46 -5.65 2.96
C VAL A 106 1.02 -7.03 2.48
N LEU A 107 0.14 -7.05 1.51
CA LEU A 107 -0.22 -8.23 0.75
C LEU A 107 0.35 -8.09 -0.66
N THR A 108 1.33 -8.94 -1.03
CA THR A 108 2.13 -8.68 -2.24
C THR A 108 2.61 -9.94 -2.95
N PHE A 109 2.84 -9.83 -4.25
CA PHE A 109 3.64 -10.79 -5.03
C PHE A 109 5.14 -10.45 -5.01
N GLU A 110 5.50 -9.20 -4.72
CA GLU A 110 6.85 -8.66 -4.82
C GLU A 110 7.61 -8.84 -3.49
N THR A 111 7.79 -10.09 -3.07
CA THR A 111 8.39 -10.44 -1.78
C THR A 111 9.83 -9.94 -1.64
N HIS A 112 10.64 -10.05 -2.71
CA HIS A 112 12.01 -9.55 -2.69
C HIS A 112 12.09 -8.03 -2.60
N PHE A 113 11.18 -7.34 -3.27
CA PHE A 113 11.07 -5.89 -3.22
C PHE A 113 10.79 -5.41 -1.79
N PHE A 114 9.77 -5.97 -1.14
CA PHE A 114 9.41 -5.60 0.22
C PHE A 114 10.41 -6.08 1.27
N ALA A 115 11.05 -7.24 1.07
CA ALA A 115 12.11 -7.70 1.96
C ALA A 115 13.27 -6.70 2.05
N ARG A 116 13.58 -5.98 1.00
CA ARG A 116 14.60 -4.92 1.00
C ARG A 116 14.22 -3.70 1.88
N HIS A 117 12.94 -3.57 2.22
CA HIS A 117 12.43 -2.57 3.18
C HIS A 117 12.23 -3.13 4.58
N GLY A 118 12.71 -4.33 4.86
CA GLY A 118 12.64 -4.98 6.17
C GLY A 118 11.38 -5.80 6.43
N PHE A 119 10.49 -5.95 5.44
CA PHE A 119 9.32 -6.82 5.56
C PHE A 119 9.72 -8.28 5.60
N VAL A 120 9.04 -9.03 6.45
CA VAL A 120 9.17 -10.49 6.57
C VAL A 120 7.82 -11.15 6.35
N GLU A 121 7.84 -12.35 5.80
CA GLU A 121 6.62 -13.14 5.61
C GLU A 121 6.02 -13.53 6.96
N ILE A 122 4.68 -13.45 7.07
CA ILE A 122 3.93 -13.85 8.25
C ILE A 122 2.78 -14.78 7.87
N ASP A 123 2.37 -15.58 8.85
CA ASP A 123 1.13 -16.34 8.83
C ASP A 123 0.14 -15.71 9.82
N GLY A 124 -1.14 -15.75 9.48
CA GLY A 124 -2.20 -15.30 10.38
C GLY A 124 -2.34 -13.79 10.52
N THR A 125 -2.99 -13.39 11.58
CA THR A 125 -3.38 -12.01 11.87
C THR A 125 -2.79 -11.59 13.22
N PRO A 126 -1.71 -10.79 13.23
CA PRO A 126 -0.95 -10.51 14.46
C PRO A 126 -1.59 -9.40 15.30
N VAL A 127 -2.82 -9.61 15.73
CA VAL A 127 -3.57 -8.71 16.64
C VAL A 127 -4.21 -9.52 17.76
N THR A 128 -4.51 -8.86 18.89
CA THR A 128 -5.26 -9.49 19.97
C THR A 128 -6.69 -9.78 19.56
N HIS A 129 -7.37 -10.66 20.29
CA HIS A 129 -8.77 -11.00 20.01
C HIS A 129 -9.69 -9.77 20.08
N GLU A 130 -9.50 -8.90 21.07
CA GLU A 130 -10.29 -7.69 21.22
C GLU A 130 -10.09 -6.73 20.04
N VAL A 131 -8.85 -6.56 19.59
CA VAL A 131 -8.54 -5.74 18.41
C VAL A 131 -9.14 -6.34 17.14
N TYR A 132 -9.05 -7.66 16.98
CA TYR A 132 -9.67 -8.37 15.87
C TYR A 132 -11.19 -8.12 15.80
N GLU A 133 -11.89 -8.24 16.92
CA GLU A 133 -13.33 -7.99 16.99
C GLU A 133 -13.69 -6.55 16.61
N GLU A 134 -12.92 -5.55 17.06
CA GLU A 134 -13.12 -4.15 16.68
C GLU A 134 -12.86 -3.95 15.18
N MET A 135 -11.79 -4.51 14.63
CA MET A 135 -11.45 -4.38 13.22
C MET A 135 -12.50 -5.02 12.30
N CYS A 136 -13.23 -6.05 12.76
CA CYS A 136 -14.33 -6.65 12.00
C CYS A 136 -15.48 -5.67 11.70
N ARG A 137 -15.55 -4.53 12.37
CA ARG A 137 -16.52 -3.47 12.11
C ARG A 137 -16.16 -2.57 10.94
N SER A 138 -14.94 -2.70 10.41
CA SER A 138 -14.51 -1.92 9.26
C SER A 138 -15.27 -2.33 8.00
N PHE A 139 -15.61 -1.34 7.17
CA PHE A 139 -16.15 -1.57 5.82
C PHE A 139 -15.07 -1.68 4.75
N ASP A 140 -13.80 -1.52 5.13
CA ASP A 140 -12.67 -1.56 4.21
C ASP A 140 -12.33 -3.00 3.80
N GLU A 141 -12.26 -3.25 2.49
CA GLU A 141 -11.95 -4.58 1.95
C GLU A 141 -10.54 -5.05 2.31
N GLY A 142 -9.56 -4.14 2.36
CA GLY A 142 -8.19 -4.49 2.73
C GLY A 142 -8.08 -4.91 4.20
N VAL A 143 -8.85 -4.29 5.09
CA VAL A 143 -8.96 -4.72 6.49
C VAL A 143 -9.59 -6.12 6.56
N ALA A 144 -10.63 -6.38 5.79
CA ALA A 144 -11.25 -7.71 5.74
C ALA A 144 -10.28 -8.79 5.21
N GLU A 145 -9.45 -8.47 4.23
CA GLU A 145 -8.40 -9.37 3.73
C GLU A 145 -7.31 -9.61 4.79
N PHE A 146 -6.88 -8.56 5.50
CA PHE A 146 -5.93 -8.69 6.61
C PHE A 146 -6.44 -9.64 7.68
N LEU A 147 -7.72 -9.54 8.05
CA LEU A 147 -8.39 -10.38 9.05
C LEU A 147 -8.72 -11.79 8.52
N ASP A 148 -8.58 -12.03 7.22
CA ASP A 148 -8.93 -13.28 6.56
C ASP A 148 -10.41 -13.68 6.79
N LEU A 149 -11.30 -12.70 6.63
CA LEU A 149 -12.73 -12.89 6.84
C LEU A 149 -13.37 -13.70 5.70
N SER A 150 -14.33 -14.54 6.04
CA SER A 150 -14.94 -15.52 5.12
C SER A 150 -15.71 -14.91 3.94
N TYR A 151 -16.13 -13.66 4.02
CA TYR A 151 -16.85 -12.97 2.94
C TYR A 151 -15.95 -12.29 1.92
N VAL A 152 -14.66 -12.16 2.19
CA VAL A 152 -13.71 -11.68 1.17
C VAL A 152 -13.41 -12.79 0.18
N LYS A 153 -13.09 -12.41 -1.05
CA LYS A 153 -12.63 -13.37 -2.04
C LYS A 153 -11.36 -14.07 -1.53
N PRO A 154 -11.27 -15.40 -1.65
CA PRO A 154 -10.03 -16.10 -1.35
C PRO A 154 -8.86 -15.43 -2.10
N ASN A 155 -7.68 -15.46 -1.51
CA ASN A 155 -6.46 -14.99 -2.17
C ASN A 155 -6.08 -15.93 -3.33
N THR A 156 -6.88 -15.91 -4.38
CA THR A 156 -6.71 -16.74 -5.58
C THR A 156 -5.52 -16.32 -6.42
N LEU A 157 -4.99 -15.10 -6.19
CA LEU A 157 -3.82 -14.59 -6.89
C LEU A 157 -2.50 -15.08 -6.26
N GLY A 158 -2.52 -15.63 -5.03
CA GLY A 158 -1.35 -16.18 -4.37
C GLY A 158 -0.43 -15.12 -3.74
N ASN A 159 -0.97 -14.00 -3.31
CA ASN A 159 -0.21 -12.96 -2.59
C ASN A 159 0.37 -13.47 -1.28
N THR A 160 1.58 -13.04 -0.98
CA THR A 160 2.24 -13.30 0.30
C THR A 160 1.91 -12.20 1.31
N ARG A 161 1.65 -12.61 2.55
CA ARG A 161 1.42 -11.72 3.70
C ARG A 161 2.77 -11.36 4.30
N MET A 162 3.07 -10.08 4.40
CA MET A 162 4.33 -9.59 4.95
C MET A 162 4.10 -8.47 5.96
N LEU A 163 5.00 -8.36 6.93
CA LEU A 163 4.96 -7.35 7.99
C LEU A 163 6.36 -6.78 8.23
N VAL A 164 6.43 -5.50 8.49
CA VAL A 164 7.61 -4.85 9.03
C VAL A 164 7.29 -4.23 10.39
N THR A 165 8.21 -4.36 11.33
CA THR A 165 8.20 -3.63 12.60
C THR A 165 9.13 -2.43 12.47
N LEU A 166 8.60 -1.23 12.72
CA LEU A 166 9.36 0.00 12.66
C LEU A 166 10.02 0.26 14.02
N GLU A 167 11.32 0.58 14.00
CA GLU A 167 12.03 0.97 15.21
C GLU A 167 11.59 2.37 15.67
N GLU A 168 11.52 2.57 16.99
CA GLU A 168 11.34 3.90 17.58
C GLU A 168 12.57 4.76 17.20
N GLN A 169 12.31 5.97 16.70
CA GLN A 169 13.37 6.96 16.45
C GLN A 169 13.63 7.80 17.69
#